data_7179283bcb981be22be8a023162a8454
#
_entry.id   7179283bcb981be22be8a023162a8454
#
_cell.length_a   1.000
_cell.length_b   1.000
_cell.length_c   1.000
_cell.angle_alpha   90.00
_cell.angle_beta   90.00
_cell.angle_gamma   90.00
#
_symmetry.space_group_name_H-M   'P 1'
#
loop_
_entity.id
_entity.type
_entity.pdbx_description
1 polymer ?
#
loop_
_entity_poly.entity_id
_entity_poly.type
_entity_poly.pdbx_seq_one_letter_code
_entity_poly.pdbx_strand_id
1 'polypeptide(L)'
;MAPKFSLQNVLDVRHGKVELLQIEFSKLLAAQQETEMKLSSLREFQQSLLEQLKDAQLGEMDLSKISLLRLNIVQVNAYIENVSLDLARINRVVQEKKTELIKAKQSEETLEILKRKRHEVYLAEQVQIESHAQDDIYIAQAFRNQQQGA
;
A
#
# COMPACT_ATOMS: atom_id res chain seq x y z
N MET A 1 -4.48 7.75 35.61
CA MET A 1 -4.85 7.45 34.22
C MET A 1 -4.07 8.32 33.28
N ALA A 2 -3.55 7.71 32.20
CA ALA A 2 -2.92 8.49 31.14
C ALA A 2 -3.96 9.38 30.44
N PRO A 3 -3.64 10.65 30.14
CA PRO A 3 -4.55 11.52 29.41
C PRO A 3 -4.77 10.98 28.00
N LYS A 4 -5.98 11.19 27.49
CA LYS A 4 -6.29 10.83 26.10
C LYS A 4 -5.48 11.71 25.15
N PHE A 5 -5.01 11.11 24.06
CA PHE A 5 -4.33 11.84 23.01
C PHE A 5 -5.31 12.81 22.33
N SER A 6 -5.03 14.10 22.39
CA SER A 6 -5.95 15.14 21.91
C SER A 6 -6.24 15.06 20.41
N LEU A 7 -5.32 14.46 19.63
CA LEU A 7 -5.46 14.29 18.19
C LEU A 7 -5.87 12.86 17.81
N GLN A 8 -6.41 12.08 18.76
CA GLN A 8 -6.80 10.69 18.50
C GLN A 8 -7.85 10.58 17.37
N ASN A 9 -8.82 11.50 17.33
CA ASN A 9 -9.81 11.50 16.26
C ASN A 9 -9.18 11.73 14.89
N VAL A 10 -8.18 12.62 14.80
CA VAL A 10 -7.43 12.87 13.57
C VAL A 10 -6.62 11.65 13.17
N LEU A 11 -5.98 10.99 14.13
CA LEU A 11 -5.24 9.75 13.91
C LEU A 11 -6.17 8.64 13.38
N ASP A 12 -7.35 8.50 13.97
CA ASP A 12 -8.34 7.50 13.54
C ASP A 12 -8.81 7.76 12.11
N VAL A 13 -9.04 9.03 11.74
CA VAL A 13 -9.41 9.41 10.37
C VAL A 13 -8.27 9.09 9.38
N ARG A 14 -7.03 9.40 9.74
CA ARG A 14 -5.87 9.10 8.90
C ARG A 14 -5.65 7.60 8.74
N HIS A 15 -5.87 6.82 9.80
CA HIS A 15 -5.81 5.36 9.76
C HIS A 15 -6.88 4.80 8.82
N GLY A 16 -8.12 5.29 8.92
CA GLY A 16 -9.21 4.90 8.02
C GLY A 16 -8.93 5.21 6.56
N LYS A 17 -8.28 6.37 6.29
CA LYS A 17 -7.86 6.73 4.93
C LYS A 17 -6.81 5.77 4.39
N VAL A 18 -5.83 5.37 5.20
CA VAL A 18 -4.82 4.38 4.82
C VAL A 18 -5.48 3.05 4.47
N GLU A 19 -6.40 2.57 5.30
CA GLU A 19 -7.13 1.32 5.05
C GLU A 19 -7.91 1.36 3.74
N LEU A 20 -8.62 2.46 3.48
CA LEU A 20 -9.37 2.65 2.23
C LEU A 20 -8.44 2.62 1.02
N LEU A 21 -7.32 3.35 1.08
CA LEU A 21 -6.34 3.39 0.00
C LEU A 21 -5.67 2.03 -0.22
N GLN A 22 -5.44 1.26 0.85
CA GLN A 22 -4.91 -0.11 0.72
C GLN A 22 -5.88 -1.03 -0.03
N ILE A 23 -7.17 -0.93 0.26
CA ILE A 23 -8.21 -1.70 -0.44
C ILE A 23 -8.26 -1.31 -1.91
N GLU A 24 -8.28 -0.01 -2.22
CA GLU A 24 -8.30 0.50 -3.59
C GLU A 24 -7.04 0.08 -4.35
N PHE A 25 -5.89 0.17 -3.71
CA PHE A 25 -4.60 -0.25 -4.31
C PHE A 25 -4.59 -1.75 -4.61
N SER A 26 -5.09 -2.58 -3.72
CA SER A 26 -5.19 -4.04 -3.93
C SER A 26 -6.08 -4.38 -5.12
N LYS A 27 -7.21 -3.68 -5.28
CA LYS A 27 -8.10 -3.85 -6.44
C LYS A 27 -7.42 -3.46 -7.74
N LEU A 28 -6.65 -2.39 -7.74
CA LEU A 28 -5.89 -1.94 -8.91
C LEU A 28 -4.78 -2.92 -9.27
N LEU A 29 -4.08 -3.49 -8.29
CA LEU A 29 -3.07 -4.53 -8.54
C LEU A 29 -3.70 -5.79 -9.14
N ALA A 30 -4.87 -6.19 -8.67
CA ALA A 30 -5.60 -7.33 -9.23
C ALA A 30 -6.01 -7.08 -10.68
N ALA A 31 -6.51 -5.86 -10.99
CA ALA A 31 -6.85 -5.47 -12.36
C ALA A 31 -5.61 -5.43 -13.26
N GLN A 32 -4.49 -4.95 -12.76
CA GLN A 32 -3.21 -4.94 -13.46
C GLN A 32 -2.78 -6.35 -13.83
N GLN A 33 -2.82 -7.27 -12.87
CA GLN A 33 -2.43 -8.66 -13.07
C GLN A 33 -3.34 -9.36 -14.08
N GLU A 34 -4.65 -9.15 -13.98
CA GLU A 34 -5.64 -9.69 -14.92
C GLU A 34 -5.35 -9.20 -16.35
N THR A 35 -5.06 -7.92 -16.52
CA THR A 35 -4.75 -7.32 -17.82
C THR A 35 -3.42 -7.85 -18.39
N GLU A 36 -2.40 -8.02 -17.55
CA GLU A 36 -1.12 -8.63 -17.91
C GLU A 36 -1.30 -10.07 -18.41
N MET A 37 -2.12 -10.86 -17.71
CA MET A 37 -2.43 -12.24 -18.11
C MET A 37 -3.19 -12.28 -19.44
N LYS A 38 -4.14 -11.36 -19.64
CA LYS A 38 -4.87 -11.23 -20.89
C LYS A 38 -3.94 -10.90 -22.06
N LEU A 39 -3.02 -9.97 -21.85
CA LEU A 39 -2.02 -9.60 -22.84
C LEU A 39 -1.10 -10.78 -23.18
N SER A 40 -0.64 -11.52 -22.17
CA SER A 40 0.18 -12.71 -22.34
C SER A 40 -0.56 -13.78 -23.18
N SER A 41 -1.83 -14.04 -22.86
CA SER A 41 -2.66 -14.99 -23.62
C SER A 41 -2.85 -14.57 -25.07
N LEU A 42 -3.06 -13.28 -25.32
CA LEU A 42 -3.18 -12.75 -26.68
C LEU A 42 -1.87 -12.91 -27.47
N ARG A 43 -0.73 -12.70 -26.84
CA ARG A 43 0.58 -12.88 -27.47
C ARG A 43 0.86 -14.34 -27.79
N GLU A 44 0.47 -15.26 -26.90
CA GLU A 44 0.58 -16.70 -27.18
C GLU A 44 -0.31 -17.11 -28.36
N PHE A 45 -1.55 -16.59 -28.40
CA PHE A 45 -2.47 -16.82 -29.52
C PHE A 45 -1.91 -16.25 -30.80
N GLN A 46 -1.36 -15.05 -30.80
CA GLN A 46 -0.69 -14.43 -31.95
C GLN A 46 0.45 -15.33 -32.45
N GLN A 47 1.27 -15.83 -31.55
CA GLN A 47 2.38 -16.71 -31.90
C GLN A 47 1.88 -18.00 -32.55
N SER A 48 0.81 -18.59 -32.04
CA SER A 48 0.17 -19.75 -32.60
C SER A 48 -0.34 -19.51 -34.03
N LEU A 49 -0.98 -18.35 -34.27
CA LEU A 49 -1.45 -17.97 -35.61
C LEU A 49 -0.31 -17.76 -36.60
N LEU A 50 0.80 -17.17 -36.13
CA LEU A 50 1.98 -16.97 -36.99
C LEU A 50 2.63 -18.30 -37.35
N GLU A 51 2.69 -19.27 -36.46
CA GLU A 51 3.18 -20.61 -36.71
C GLU A 51 2.26 -21.35 -37.70
N GLN A 52 0.94 -21.26 -37.55
CA GLN A 52 -0.04 -21.83 -38.47
C GLN A 52 0.09 -21.20 -39.85
N LEU A 53 0.30 -19.88 -39.93
CA LEU A 53 0.51 -19.20 -41.21
C LEU A 53 1.79 -19.68 -41.89
N LYS A 54 2.87 -19.83 -41.15
CA LYS A 54 4.14 -20.36 -41.62
C LYS A 54 3.97 -21.76 -42.21
N ASP A 55 3.28 -22.64 -41.45
CA ASP A 55 3.03 -24.02 -41.89
C ASP A 55 2.11 -24.08 -43.14
N ALA A 56 1.10 -23.20 -43.19
CA ALA A 56 0.19 -23.11 -44.31
C ALA A 56 0.86 -22.64 -45.63
N GLN A 57 2.00 -21.97 -45.54
CA GLN A 57 2.80 -21.54 -46.71
C GLN A 57 3.77 -22.62 -47.19
N LEU A 58 3.92 -23.73 -46.47
CA LEU A 58 4.74 -24.87 -46.85
C LEU A 58 3.88 -25.91 -47.54
N GLY A 59 4.33 -26.40 -48.73
CA GLY A 59 3.61 -27.41 -49.49
C GLY A 59 2.46 -26.84 -50.33
N GLU A 60 1.35 -27.59 -50.43
CA GLU A 60 0.15 -27.10 -51.14
C GLU A 60 -0.49 -25.93 -50.37
N MET A 61 -0.59 -24.78 -51.02
CA MET A 61 -1.16 -23.58 -50.41
C MET A 61 -2.68 -23.51 -50.66
N ASP A 62 -3.43 -23.43 -49.53
CA ASP A 62 -4.84 -23.07 -49.54
C ASP A 62 -4.95 -21.56 -49.28
N LEU A 63 -5.24 -20.81 -50.36
CA LEU A 63 -5.33 -19.35 -50.29
C LEU A 63 -6.44 -18.88 -49.34
N SER A 64 -7.55 -19.62 -49.28
CA SER A 64 -8.66 -19.30 -48.37
C SER A 64 -8.21 -19.40 -46.90
N LYS A 65 -7.47 -20.45 -46.56
CA LYS A 65 -6.93 -20.64 -45.21
C LYS A 65 -5.90 -19.57 -44.84
N ILE A 66 -5.00 -19.25 -45.81
CA ILE A 66 -3.98 -18.19 -45.59
C ILE A 66 -4.65 -16.83 -45.37
N SER A 67 -5.67 -16.51 -46.19
CA SER A 67 -6.42 -15.24 -46.06
C SER A 67 -7.12 -15.15 -44.70
N LEU A 68 -7.72 -16.24 -44.21
CA LEU A 68 -8.38 -16.29 -42.93
C LEU A 68 -7.37 -16.12 -41.78
N LEU A 69 -6.22 -16.79 -41.85
CA LEU A 69 -5.16 -16.66 -40.84
C LEU A 69 -4.62 -15.23 -40.79
N ARG A 70 -4.40 -14.59 -41.92
CA ARG A 70 -3.98 -13.18 -42.01
C ARG A 70 -5.00 -12.24 -41.36
N LEU A 71 -6.29 -12.47 -41.65
CA LEU A 71 -7.37 -11.68 -41.05
C LEU A 71 -7.37 -11.84 -39.50
N ASN A 72 -7.25 -13.05 -39.01
CA ASN A 72 -7.20 -13.35 -37.58
C ASN A 72 -5.99 -12.69 -36.92
N ILE A 73 -4.83 -12.69 -37.59
CA ILE A 73 -3.62 -12.03 -37.09
C ILE A 73 -3.83 -10.52 -36.98
N VAL A 74 -4.45 -9.88 -37.97
CA VAL A 74 -4.77 -8.46 -37.95
C VAL A 74 -5.68 -8.13 -36.75
N GLN A 75 -6.71 -8.95 -36.52
CA GLN A 75 -7.62 -8.79 -35.41
C GLN A 75 -6.92 -8.95 -34.03
N VAL A 76 -6.08 -9.98 -33.89
CA VAL A 76 -5.31 -10.19 -32.63
C VAL A 76 -4.34 -9.06 -32.41
N ASN A 77 -3.67 -8.56 -33.43
CA ASN A 77 -2.78 -7.40 -33.32
C ASN A 77 -3.52 -6.17 -32.81
N ALA A 78 -4.75 -5.93 -33.29
CA ALA A 78 -5.59 -4.83 -32.77
C ALA A 78 -5.96 -5.02 -31.32
N TYR A 79 -6.32 -6.23 -30.90
CA TYR A 79 -6.61 -6.54 -29.49
C TYR A 79 -5.38 -6.35 -28.61
N ILE A 80 -4.21 -6.81 -29.05
CA ILE A 80 -2.94 -6.63 -28.33
C ILE A 80 -2.66 -5.14 -28.13
N GLU A 81 -2.82 -4.34 -29.16
CA GLU A 81 -2.63 -2.89 -29.05
C GLU A 81 -3.57 -2.26 -28.04
N ASN A 82 -4.87 -2.58 -28.10
CA ASN A 82 -5.87 -2.07 -27.17
C ASN A 82 -5.58 -2.49 -25.74
N VAL A 83 -5.27 -3.75 -25.50
CA VAL A 83 -4.95 -4.25 -24.15
C VAL A 83 -3.64 -3.66 -23.63
N SER A 84 -2.65 -3.44 -24.51
CA SER A 84 -1.40 -2.78 -24.14
C SER A 84 -1.63 -1.34 -23.71
N LEU A 85 -2.53 -0.60 -24.38
CA LEU A 85 -2.93 0.76 -23.97
C LEU A 85 -3.67 0.76 -22.63
N ASP A 86 -4.56 -0.21 -22.42
CA ASP A 86 -5.26 -0.37 -21.14
C ASP A 86 -4.27 -0.67 -20.01
N LEU A 87 -3.30 -1.55 -20.25
CA LEU A 87 -2.27 -1.87 -19.26
C LEU A 87 -1.42 -0.63 -18.91
N ALA A 88 -1.03 0.16 -19.91
CA ALA A 88 -0.29 1.40 -19.67
C ALA A 88 -1.09 2.38 -18.80
N ARG A 89 -2.39 2.46 -19.02
CA ARG A 89 -3.31 3.30 -18.25
C ARG A 89 -3.43 2.80 -16.81
N ILE A 90 -3.62 1.48 -16.63
CA ILE A 90 -3.69 0.86 -15.30
C ILE A 90 -2.36 1.05 -14.55
N ASN A 91 -1.22 0.86 -15.20
CA ASN A 91 0.10 1.06 -14.60
C ASN A 91 0.27 2.48 -14.07
N ARG A 92 -0.22 3.48 -14.79
CA ARG A 92 -0.19 4.88 -14.35
C ARG A 92 -1.04 5.07 -13.10
N VAL A 93 -2.26 4.55 -13.09
CA VAL A 93 -3.18 4.66 -11.95
C VAL A 93 -2.62 3.92 -10.73
N VAL A 94 -2.00 2.77 -10.92
CA VAL A 94 -1.31 2.01 -9.85
C VAL A 94 -0.20 2.86 -9.22
N GLN A 95 0.62 3.53 -10.02
CA GLN A 95 1.70 4.38 -9.50
C GLN A 95 1.16 5.60 -8.75
N GLU A 96 0.11 6.24 -9.25
CA GLU A 96 -0.55 7.36 -8.58
C GLU A 96 -1.13 6.93 -7.24
N LYS A 97 -1.82 5.80 -7.20
CA LYS A 97 -2.41 5.25 -5.97
C LYS A 97 -1.34 4.86 -4.97
N LYS A 98 -0.25 4.27 -5.41
CA LYS A 98 0.90 3.92 -4.57
C LYS A 98 1.48 5.17 -3.90
N THR A 99 1.64 6.26 -4.65
CA THR A 99 2.11 7.53 -4.13
C THR A 99 1.16 8.10 -3.08
N GLU A 100 -0.15 8.08 -3.34
CA GLU A 100 -1.17 8.50 -2.37
C GLU A 100 -1.10 7.68 -1.08
N LEU A 101 -0.98 6.37 -1.21
CA LEU A 101 -0.90 5.46 -0.07
C LEU A 101 0.34 5.72 0.78
N ILE A 102 1.49 5.93 0.15
CA ILE A 102 2.74 6.26 0.86
C ILE A 102 2.58 7.57 1.64
N LYS A 103 2.02 8.60 1.02
CA LYS A 103 1.77 9.89 1.68
C LYS A 103 0.80 9.74 2.85
N ALA A 104 -0.26 8.97 2.69
CA ALA A 104 -1.24 8.72 3.75
C ALA A 104 -0.61 7.96 4.92
N LYS A 105 0.24 6.96 4.65
CA LYS A 105 0.98 6.23 5.69
C LYS A 105 1.96 7.13 6.45
N GLN A 106 2.67 8.01 5.76
CA GLN A 106 3.56 8.98 6.38
C GLN A 106 2.80 9.95 7.27
N SER A 107 1.63 10.39 6.82
CA SER A 107 0.75 11.28 7.57
C SER A 107 0.23 10.62 8.86
N GLU A 108 -0.17 9.35 8.79
CA GLU A 108 -0.57 8.54 9.95
C GLU A 108 0.60 8.34 10.91
N GLU A 109 1.75 7.93 10.40
CA GLU A 109 2.96 7.68 11.18
C GLU A 109 3.43 8.91 11.95
N THR A 110 3.32 10.09 11.34
CA THR A 110 3.65 11.36 12.00
C THR A 110 2.84 11.55 13.27
N LEU A 111 1.54 11.26 13.24
CA LEU A 111 0.69 11.36 14.43
C LEU A 111 0.94 10.24 15.42
N GLU A 112 1.26 9.03 14.96
CA GLU A 112 1.61 7.92 15.86
C GLU A 112 2.91 8.22 16.62
N ILE A 113 3.90 8.79 15.95
CA ILE A 113 5.15 9.24 16.59
C ILE A 113 4.87 10.32 17.63
N LEU A 114 4.03 11.29 17.30
CA LEU A 114 3.65 12.35 18.23
C LEU A 114 2.91 11.79 19.45
N LYS A 115 1.99 10.87 19.24
CA LYS A 115 1.27 10.17 20.30
C LYS A 115 2.23 9.46 21.26
N ARG A 116 3.17 8.71 20.70
CA ARG A 116 4.18 7.98 21.46
C ARG A 116 5.07 8.94 22.28
N LYS A 117 5.53 10.03 21.67
CA LYS A 117 6.34 11.04 22.36
C LYS A 117 5.59 11.69 23.51
N ARG A 118 4.32 12.04 23.32
CA ARG A 118 3.49 12.59 24.39
C ARG A 118 3.29 11.61 25.53
N HIS A 119 3.13 10.33 25.21
CA HIS A 119 3.02 9.28 26.21
C HIS A 119 4.32 9.12 26.99
N GLU A 120 5.48 9.13 26.33
CA GLU A 120 6.80 9.08 26.96
C GLU A 120 7.03 10.28 27.91
N VAL A 121 6.65 11.47 27.48
CA VAL A 121 6.72 12.68 28.31
C VAL A 121 5.82 12.54 29.53
N TYR A 122 4.60 12.05 29.35
CA TYR A 122 3.68 11.80 30.47
C TYR A 122 4.29 10.82 31.50
N LEU A 123 4.85 9.71 31.04
CA LEU A 123 5.49 8.72 31.90
C LEU A 123 6.70 9.32 32.67
N ALA A 124 7.50 10.13 31.96
CA ALA A 124 8.63 10.81 32.60
C ALA A 124 8.17 11.79 33.67
N GLU A 125 7.10 12.55 33.43
CA GLU A 125 6.50 13.45 34.41
C GLU A 125 5.96 12.69 35.64
N GLN A 126 5.32 11.53 35.41
CA GLN A 126 4.82 10.69 36.52
C GLN A 126 5.97 10.17 37.40
N VAL A 127 7.06 9.74 36.78
CA VAL A 127 8.26 9.32 37.51
C VAL A 127 8.83 10.47 38.36
N GLN A 128 8.89 11.68 37.80
CA GLN A 128 9.34 12.85 38.56
C GLN A 128 8.42 13.16 39.73
N ILE A 129 7.11 13.14 39.53
CA ILE A 129 6.13 13.40 40.60
C ILE A 129 6.28 12.36 41.73
N GLU A 130 6.40 11.09 41.39
CA GLU A 130 6.61 10.01 42.35
C GLU A 130 7.94 10.18 43.11
N SER A 131 9.01 10.52 42.40
CA SER A 131 10.31 10.76 42.97
C SER A 131 10.28 11.93 43.98
N HIS A 132 9.66 13.04 43.57
CA HIS A 132 9.50 14.19 44.48
C HIS A 132 8.64 13.85 45.69
N ALA A 133 7.56 13.10 45.52
CA ALA A 133 6.73 12.66 46.63
C ALA A 133 7.49 11.75 47.59
N GLN A 134 8.32 10.85 47.09
CA GLN A 134 9.18 10.00 47.91
C GLN A 134 10.25 10.81 48.66
N ASP A 135 10.87 11.79 48.02
CA ASP A 135 11.86 12.67 48.63
C ASP A 135 11.22 13.48 49.73
N ASP A 136 10.03 14.02 49.54
CA ASP A 136 9.29 14.78 50.54
C ASP A 136 8.96 13.90 51.77
N ILE A 137 8.54 12.65 51.54
CA ILE A 137 8.28 11.70 52.64
C ILE A 137 9.57 11.38 53.38
N TYR A 138 10.67 11.16 52.67
CA TYR A 138 11.96 10.88 53.28
C TYR A 138 12.45 12.05 54.15
N ILE A 139 12.34 13.28 53.65
CA ILE A 139 12.69 14.50 54.38
C ILE A 139 11.83 14.64 55.65
N ALA A 140 10.51 14.40 55.53
CA ALA A 140 9.59 14.44 56.64
C ALA A 140 9.95 13.41 57.73
N GLN A 141 10.32 12.19 57.33
CA GLN A 141 10.74 11.12 58.25
C GLN A 141 12.07 11.47 58.93
N ALA A 142 13.04 12.00 58.20
CA ALA A 142 14.31 12.43 58.74
C ALA A 142 14.13 13.55 59.78
N PHE A 143 13.23 14.49 59.50
CA PHE A 143 12.89 15.55 60.42
C PHE A 143 12.24 15.01 61.71
N ARG A 144 11.31 14.07 61.59
CA ARG A 144 10.70 13.41 62.78
C ARG A 144 11.72 12.67 63.61
N ASN A 145 12.66 11.96 63.02
CA ASN A 145 13.70 11.22 63.71
C ASN A 145 14.64 12.14 64.43
N GLN A 146 14.97 13.32 63.89
CA GLN A 146 15.76 14.32 64.55
C GLN A 146 15.05 14.88 65.79
N GLN A 147 13.76 15.13 65.78
CA GLN A 147 12.97 15.57 66.87
C GLN A 147 12.85 14.52 67.98
N GLN A 148 12.78 13.24 67.65
CA GLN A 148 12.70 12.15 68.63
C GLN A 148 14.03 11.78 69.19
N GLY A 149 15.14 12.14 68.57
CA GLY A 149 16.49 11.88 69.03
C GLY A 149 17.08 12.96 70.04
N ALA A 150 16.31 14.00 70.26
CA ALA A 150 16.72 15.03 71.25
C ALA A 150 16.16 14.69 72.68
#